data_b8b9ab8f0d31fd1184c18ec621495d04
#
_entry.id   b8b9ab8f0d31fd1184c18ec621495d04
#
_cell.length_a   1.000
_cell.length_b   1.000
_cell.length_c   1.000
_cell.angle_alpha   90.00
_cell.angle_beta   90.00
_cell.angle_gamma   90.00
#
_symmetry.space_group_name_H-M   'P 1'
#
loop_
_entity.id
_entity.type
_entity.pdbx_description
1 polymer ?
#
loop_
_entity_poly.entity_id
_entity_poly.type
_entity_poly.pdbx_seq_one_letter_code
_entity_poly.pdbx_strand_id
1 'polypeptide(L)'
;RLARESSWAKRHDLDYHVMGSDASGVVLRVGSAVRNWKPGDKITVHCNHVDDQDPTSHNDSMLGSNQRIWGYETNFGGLADLSVVKANQLMPKPGHLSWEEAAVNALCNSTSYRMLVSKNGANMKQGDVVLIWGASGGIGAYALQYVLNGGGIPVGVVSSPEKAQILREMGCEAVIDRKAANYKFWNDDNTHNEKEWR
;
A
#
# COMPACT_ATOMS: atom_id res chain seq x y z
N ARG A 1 -8.21 -7.54 14.89
CA ARG A 1 -8.87 -6.69 15.89
C ARG A 1 -9.34 -5.37 15.28
N LEU A 2 -8.46 -4.60 14.64
CA LEU A 2 -8.82 -3.31 14.00
C LEU A 2 -9.95 -3.45 12.97
N ALA A 3 -9.95 -4.52 12.17
CA ALA A 3 -10.99 -4.77 11.17
C ALA A 3 -12.37 -5.05 11.77
N ARG A 4 -12.45 -5.50 13.04
CA ARG A 4 -13.72 -5.81 13.73
C ARG A 4 -14.24 -4.68 14.59
N GLU A 5 -13.35 -3.91 15.20
CA GLU A 5 -13.67 -2.96 16.27
C GLU A 5 -13.58 -1.49 15.84
N SER A 6 -12.95 -1.20 14.69
CA SER A 6 -12.83 0.17 14.20
C SER A 6 -14.12 0.68 13.56
N SER A 7 -14.26 2.01 13.48
CA SER A 7 -15.35 2.64 12.73
C SER A 7 -15.35 2.26 11.24
N TRP A 8 -14.21 1.84 10.72
CA TRP A 8 -14.03 1.35 9.35
C TRP A 8 -14.71 0.01 9.12
N ALA A 9 -14.71 -0.88 10.13
CA ALA A 9 -15.40 -2.16 10.05
C ALA A 9 -16.92 -2.03 9.92
N LYS A 10 -17.47 -0.88 10.23
CA LYS A 10 -18.90 -0.57 10.10
C LYS A 10 -19.32 -0.11 8.70
N ARG A 11 -18.40 -0.06 7.75
CA ARG A 11 -18.69 0.37 6.38
C ARG A 11 -19.27 -0.74 5.49
N HIS A 12 -19.27 -1.98 5.94
CA HIS A 12 -19.98 -3.08 5.30
C HIS A 12 -21.25 -3.41 6.09
N ASP A 13 -22.27 -3.87 5.40
CA ASP A 13 -23.65 -4.00 5.89
C ASP A 13 -24.11 -5.45 6.01
N LEU A 14 -23.23 -6.42 5.85
CA LEU A 14 -23.52 -7.83 5.99
C LEU A 14 -22.98 -8.40 7.31
N ASP A 15 -23.60 -9.47 7.78
CA ASP A 15 -23.22 -10.16 9.04
C ASP A 15 -21.88 -10.91 8.94
N TYR A 16 -21.30 -10.97 7.74
CA TYR A 16 -20.00 -11.61 7.50
C TYR A 16 -19.01 -10.66 6.86
N HIS A 17 -17.73 -10.91 7.10
CA HIS A 17 -16.63 -10.16 6.52
C HIS A 17 -15.48 -11.10 6.16
N VAL A 18 -15.17 -11.22 4.88
CA VAL A 18 -13.99 -11.89 4.37
C VAL A 18 -12.89 -10.85 4.24
N MET A 19 -11.86 -10.97 5.07
CA MET A 19 -10.73 -10.05 5.10
C MET A 19 -9.71 -10.36 3.98
N GLY A 20 -8.67 -9.52 3.91
CA GLY A 20 -7.54 -9.67 2.97
C GLY A 20 -7.68 -8.73 1.78
N SER A 21 -6.68 -7.86 1.62
CA SER A 21 -6.66 -6.82 0.59
C SER A 21 -5.63 -7.11 -0.51
N ASP A 22 -4.96 -8.26 -0.43
CA ASP A 22 -4.02 -8.77 -1.41
C ASP A 22 -4.52 -10.10 -1.97
N ALA A 23 -4.44 -10.28 -3.27
CA ALA A 23 -4.71 -11.56 -3.92
C ALA A 23 -4.07 -11.65 -5.30
N SER A 24 -3.76 -12.87 -5.69
CA SER A 24 -3.53 -13.27 -7.07
C SER A 24 -4.31 -14.54 -7.36
N GLY A 25 -4.69 -14.75 -8.58
CA GLY A 25 -5.52 -15.91 -8.92
C GLY A 25 -5.87 -16.03 -10.39
N VAL A 26 -6.87 -16.83 -10.64
CA VAL A 26 -7.39 -17.09 -11.99
C VAL A 26 -8.86 -16.66 -12.05
N VAL A 27 -9.21 -15.93 -13.09
CA VAL A 27 -10.59 -15.55 -13.35
C VAL A 27 -11.41 -16.80 -13.66
N LEU A 28 -12.45 -17.06 -12.89
CA LEU A 28 -13.34 -18.21 -13.10
C LEU A 28 -14.59 -17.81 -13.87
N ARG A 29 -15.16 -16.64 -13.57
CA ARG A 29 -16.35 -16.10 -14.21
C ARG A 29 -16.25 -14.59 -14.31
N VAL A 30 -16.93 -14.00 -15.27
CA VAL A 30 -17.06 -12.56 -15.47
C VAL A 30 -18.52 -12.16 -15.59
N GLY A 31 -18.84 -10.96 -15.17
CA GLY A 31 -20.17 -10.37 -15.41
C GLY A 31 -20.38 -10.06 -16.90
N SER A 32 -21.63 -9.97 -17.31
CA SER A 32 -22.00 -9.76 -18.73
C SER A 32 -21.48 -8.46 -19.34
N ALA A 33 -21.17 -7.46 -18.52
CA ALA A 33 -20.63 -6.17 -18.97
C ALA A 33 -19.08 -6.14 -19.03
N VAL A 34 -18.39 -7.16 -18.50
CA VAL A 34 -16.93 -7.22 -18.47
C VAL A 34 -16.41 -7.62 -19.86
N ARG A 35 -15.53 -6.81 -20.42
CA ARG A 35 -14.96 -7.01 -21.76
C ARG A 35 -13.48 -7.29 -21.76
N ASN A 36 -12.75 -6.84 -20.76
CA ASN A 36 -11.29 -6.88 -20.71
C ASN A 36 -10.74 -8.15 -20.06
N TRP A 37 -11.60 -8.96 -19.46
CA TRP A 37 -11.21 -10.17 -18.75
C TRP A 37 -12.07 -11.35 -19.17
N LYS A 38 -11.50 -12.55 -19.14
CA LYS A 38 -12.18 -13.80 -19.45
C LYS A 38 -11.75 -14.91 -18.50
N PRO A 39 -12.53 -15.97 -18.33
CA PRO A 39 -12.13 -17.16 -17.60
C PRO A 39 -10.79 -17.69 -18.08
N GLY A 40 -9.91 -18.05 -17.12
CA GLY A 40 -8.54 -18.53 -17.36
C GLY A 40 -7.47 -17.44 -17.30
N ASP A 41 -7.82 -16.16 -17.30
CA ASP A 41 -6.85 -15.08 -17.16
C ASP A 41 -6.20 -15.11 -15.78
N LYS A 42 -4.86 -15.04 -15.76
CA LYS A 42 -4.06 -14.95 -14.53
C LYS A 42 -3.93 -13.49 -14.09
N ILE A 43 -4.34 -13.20 -12.88
CA ILE A 43 -4.47 -11.82 -12.39
C ILE A 43 -3.84 -11.62 -11.03
N THR A 44 -3.57 -10.37 -10.72
CA THR A 44 -3.39 -9.85 -9.37
C THR A 44 -4.46 -8.80 -9.09
N VAL A 45 -4.84 -8.65 -7.82
CA VAL A 45 -5.95 -7.79 -7.42
C VAL A 45 -5.42 -6.55 -6.74
N HIS A 46 -5.85 -5.39 -7.22
CA HIS A 46 -5.64 -4.12 -6.54
C HIS A 46 -6.73 -3.88 -5.50
N CYS A 47 -6.36 -3.42 -4.31
CA CYS A 47 -7.32 -3.25 -3.21
C CYS A 47 -8.31 -2.08 -3.37
N ASN A 48 -8.09 -1.21 -4.34
CA ASN A 48 -8.92 -0.02 -4.52
C ASN A 48 -10.28 -0.37 -5.16
N HIS A 49 -11.31 -0.52 -4.32
CA HIS A 49 -12.67 -0.82 -4.74
C HIS A 49 -13.40 0.49 -5.01
N VAL A 50 -13.51 0.86 -6.28
CA VAL A 50 -14.06 2.14 -6.73
C VAL A 50 -15.15 1.94 -7.79
N ASP A 51 -15.98 2.94 -7.97
CA ASP A 51 -16.77 3.10 -9.17
C ASP A 51 -15.98 4.01 -10.13
N ASP A 52 -15.59 3.48 -11.28
CA ASP A 52 -14.85 4.21 -12.31
C ASP A 52 -15.72 5.25 -13.04
N GLN A 53 -17.03 5.20 -12.83
CA GLN A 53 -17.99 6.18 -13.34
C GLN A 53 -18.44 7.20 -12.28
N ASP A 54 -17.86 7.18 -11.08
CA ASP A 54 -18.20 8.15 -10.02
C ASP A 54 -17.70 9.55 -10.42
N PRO A 55 -18.61 10.52 -10.64
CA PRO A 55 -18.24 11.86 -11.06
C PRO A 55 -17.47 12.64 -9.98
N THR A 56 -17.53 12.20 -8.72
CA THR A 56 -16.78 12.83 -7.61
C THR A 56 -15.31 12.49 -7.61
N SER A 57 -14.87 11.53 -8.41
CA SER A 57 -13.48 11.10 -8.48
C SER A 57 -12.53 12.11 -9.15
N HIS A 58 -13.08 13.04 -9.97
CA HIS A 58 -12.29 14.06 -10.67
C HIS A 58 -11.03 13.51 -11.38
N ASN A 59 -11.15 12.36 -12.02
CA ASN A 59 -10.05 11.60 -12.66
C ASN A 59 -9.02 10.98 -11.68
N ASP A 60 -9.33 10.93 -10.39
CA ASP A 60 -8.57 10.17 -9.40
C ASP A 60 -9.55 9.34 -8.56
N SER A 61 -9.63 8.05 -8.84
CA SER A 61 -10.58 7.14 -8.20
C SER A 61 -10.41 7.03 -6.67
N MET A 62 -9.25 7.43 -6.13
CA MET A 62 -9.04 7.50 -4.68
C MET A 62 -9.77 8.67 -4.01
N LEU A 63 -10.24 9.63 -4.79
CA LEU A 63 -11.03 10.77 -4.31
C LEU A 63 -12.53 10.52 -4.42
N GLY A 64 -12.95 9.42 -5.04
CA GLY A 64 -14.36 9.07 -5.19
C GLY A 64 -15.04 8.84 -3.84
N SER A 65 -16.28 9.35 -3.68
CA SER A 65 -17.04 9.25 -2.43
C SER A 65 -17.34 7.79 -2.04
N ASN A 66 -17.43 6.90 -3.02
CA ASN A 66 -17.69 5.47 -2.87
C ASN A 66 -16.43 4.60 -2.81
N GLN A 67 -15.24 5.21 -2.75
CA GLN A 67 -14.00 4.47 -2.62
C GLN A 67 -14.00 3.65 -1.32
N ARG A 68 -13.58 2.39 -1.41
CA ARG A 68 -13.42 1.44 -0.30
C ARG A 68 -12.14 0.64 -0.50
N ILE A 69 -11.60 0.15 0.59
CA ILE A 69 -10.50 -0.83 0.55
C ILE A 69 -11.11 -2.23 0.52
N TRP A 70 -10.92 -2.92 -0.59
CA TRP A 70 -11.37 -4.31 -0.76
C TRP A 70 -10.77 -5.22 0.30
N GLY A 71 -11.60 -6.05 0.92
CA GLY A 71 -11.22 -6.96 2.00
C GLY A 71 -10.98 -6.30 3.36
N TYR A 72 -11.10 -4.97 3.45
CA TYR A 72 -11.06 -4.24 4.71
C TYR A 72 -12.37 -3.48 4.97
N GLU A 73 -12.89 -2.77 3.96
CA GLU A 73 -14.11 -1.98 4.02
C GLU A 73 -15.23 -2.58 3.16
N THR A 74 -14.98 -3.71 2.53
CA THR A 74 -15.96 -4.49 1.77
C THR A 74 -16.20 -5.84 2.43
N ASN A 75 -17.33 -6.48 2.13
CA ASN A 75 -17.66 -7.81 2.67
C ASN A 75 -16.81 -8.93 2.05
N PHE A 76 -16.24 -8.70 0.89
CA PHE A 76 -15.41 -9.64 0.16
C PHE A 76 -13.93 -9.24 0.26
N GLY A 77 -13.05 -10.24 0.36
CA GLY A 77 -11.62 -10.05 0.43
C GLY A 77 -10.85 -11.27 -0.05
N GLY A 78 -9.52 -11.22 0.05
CA GLY A 78 -8.61 -12.21 -0.50
C GLY A 78 -8.41 -13.47 0.35
N LEU A 79 -8.82 -13.48 1.62
CA LEU A 79 -8.69 -14.65 2.50
C LEU A 79 -9.83 -15.64 2.27
N ALA A 80 -9.97 -16.11 1.04
CA ALA A 80 -10.98 -17.07 0.60
C ALA A 80 -10.50 -17.83 -0.63
N ASP A 81 -11.03 -19.05 -0.82
CA ASP A 81 -10.77 -19.84 -2.04
C ASP A 81 -11.35 -19.18 -3.29
N LEU A 82 -12.48 -18.51 -3.12
CA LEU A 82 -13.18 -17.74 -4.17
C LEU A 82 -13.55 -16.36 -3.65
N SER A 83 -13.35 -15.36 -4.47
CA SER A 83 -13.72 -13.99 -4.12
C SER A 83 -14.35 -13.25 -5.29
N VAL A 84 -15.08 -12.18 -4.97
CA VAL A 84 -15.69 -11.27 -5.94
C VAL A 84 -14.97 -9.94 -5.91
N VAL A 85 -14.56 -9.49 -7.09
CA VAL A 85 -13.83 -8.22 -7.28
C VAL A 85 -14.41 -7.46 -8.46
N LYS A 86 -14.27 -6.16 -8.49
CA LYS A 86 -14.59 -5.36 -9.67
C LYS A 86 -13.56 -5.59 -10.77
N ALA A 87 -13.98 -5.52 -12.02
CA ALA A 87 -13.10 -5.73 -13.17
C ALA A 87 -11.94 -4.71 -13.22
N ASN A 88 -12.17 -3.48 -12.74
CA ASN A 88 -11.17 -2.42 -12.66
C ASN A 88 -10.12 -2.61 -11.54
N GLN A 89 -10.30 -3.59 -10.66
CA GLN A 89 -9.30 -3.98 -9.66
C GLN A 89 -8.27 -4.97 -10.20
N LEU A 90 -8.49 -5.54 -11.36
CA LEU A 90 -7.66 -6.60 -11.90
C LEU A 90 -6.50 -6.04 -12.73
N MET A 91 -5.34 -6.65 -12.57
CA MET A 91 -4.15 -6.43 -13.39
C MET A 91 -3.60 -7.79 -13.85
N PRO A 92 -2.98 -7.87 -15.03
CA PRO A 92 -2.33 -9.10 -15.45
C PRO A 92 -1.26 -9.52 -14.44
N LYS A 93 -1.27 -10.79 -14.03
CA LYS A 93 -0.20 -11.30 -13.17
C LYS A 93 1.14 -11.26 -13.93
N PRO A 94 2.20 -10.64 -13.38
CA PRO A 94 3.54 -10.70 -13.98
C PRO A 94 4.03 -12.15 -14.10
N GLY A 95 4.51 -12.52 -15.28
CA GLY A 95 4.87 -13.92 -15.58
C GLY A 95 6.07 -14.43 -14.77
N HIS A 96 6.97 -13.54 -14.36
CA HIS A 96 8.19 -13.85 -13.62
C HIS A 96 7.99 -13.96 -12.10
N LEU A 97 6.84 -13.54 -11.57
CA LEU A 97 6.54 -13.62 -10.14
C LEU A 97 5.78 -14.89 -9.80
N SER A 98 5.99 -15.44 -8.61
CA SER A 98 5.14 -16.47 -8.03
C SER A 98 3.72 -15.93 -7.78
N TRP A 99 2.80 -16.76 -7.33
CA TRP A 99 1.46 -16.30 -6.97
C TRP A 99 1.48 -15.41 -5.73
N GLU A 100 2.29 -15.79 -4.74
CA GLU A 100 2.46 -15.07 -3.49
C GLU A 100 3.10 -13.70 -3.71
N GLU A 101 4.19 -13.64 -4.48
CA GLU A 101 4.85 -12.39 -4.82
C GLU A 101 3.94 -11.45 -5.61
N ALA A 102 3.17 -11.99 -6.56
CA ALA A 102 2.23 -11.19 -7.33
C ALA A 102 1.08 -10.65 -6.45
N ALA A 103 0.60 -11.43 -5.48
CA ALA A 103 -0.46 -11.01 -4.58
C ALA A 103 -0.04 -9.81 -3.73
N VAL A 104 1.09 -9.89 -3.03
CA VAL A 104 1.54 -8.85 -2.08
C VAL A 104 2.04 -7.58 -2.76
N ASN A 105 2.37 -7.66 -4.04
CA ASN A 105 2.91 -6.52 -4.79
C ASN A 105 1.86 -5.44 -5.04
N ALA A 106 0.62 -5.79 -5.31
CA ALA A 106 -0.37 -4.86 -5.81
C ALA A 106 -0.68 -3.71 -4.84
N LEU A 107 -0.97 -3.99 -3.57
CA LEU A 107 -1.31 -2.97 -2.58
C LEU A 107 -0.10 -2.10 -2.22
N CYS A 108 0.96 -2.72 -1.72
CA CYS A 108 2.11 -2.00 -1.19
C CYS A 108 2.84 -1.19 -2.26
N ASN A 109 3.01 -1.77 -3.45
CA ASN A 109 3.68 -1.13 -4.57
C ASN A 109 2.86 0.07 -5.09
N SER A 110 1.58 -0.14 -5.41
CA SER A 110 0.75 0.94 -5.96
C SER A 110 0.51 2.07 -4.97
N THR A 111 0.39 1.76 -3.67
CA THR A 111 0.30 2.78 -2.62
C THR A 111 1.57 3.63 -2.56
N SER A 112 2.74 3.01 -2.57
CA SER A 112 4.03 3.72 -2.57
C SER A 112 4.18 4.59 -3.82
N TYR A 113 3.84 4.05 -4.99
CA TYR A 113 3.88 4.79 -6.25
C TYR A 113 2.96 6.03 -6.19
N ARG A 114 1.71 5.83 -5.77
CA ARG A 114 0.75 6.92 -5.67
C ARG A 114 1.21 8.00 -4.69
N MET A 115 1.72 7.62 -3.53
CA MET A 115 2.17 8.58 -2.51
C MET A 115 3.36 9.40 -2.98
N LEU A 116 4.30 8.81 -3.70
CA LEU A 116 5.56 9.45 -4.07
C LEU A 116 5.54 10.08 -5.46
N VAL A 117 5.05 9.34 -6.45
CA VAL A 117 5.25 9.67 -7.87
C VAL A 117 4.05 10.37 -8.48
N SER A 118 2.83 10.04 -8.02
CA SER A 118 1.61 10.64 -8.55
C SER A 118 1.58 12.16 -8.33
N LYS A 119 1.04 12.88 -9.31
CA LYS A 119 0.77 14.32 -9.21
C LYS A 119 -0.14 14.70 -8.04
N ASN A 120 -0.96 13.75 -7.55
CA ASN A 120 -1.85 13.90 -6.39
C ASN A 120 -1.21 13.41 -5.08
N GLY A 121 0.05 13.00 -5.11
CA GLY A 121 0.89 12.66 -3.97
C GLY A 121 2.00 13.69 -3.78
N ALA A 122 3.17 13.22 -3.34
CA ALA A 122 4.35 14.10 -3.15
C ALA A 122 4.91 14.66 -4.46
N ASN A 123 4.61 14.02 -5.59
CA ASN A 123 5.11 14.40 -6.91
C ASN A 123 6.64 14.56 -6.93
N MET A 124 7.32 13.59 -6.32
CA MET A 124 8.78 13.55 -6.12
C MET A 124 9.54 13.83 -7.41
N LYS A 125 10.61 14.59 -7.29
CA LYS A 125 11.54 14.91 -8.37
C LYS A 125 12.92 14.34 -8.09
N GLN A 126 13.72 14.22 -9.13
CA GLN A 126 15.13 13.90 -9.02
C GLN A 126 15.83 14.91 -8.09
N GLY A 127 16.64 14.40 -7.17
CA GLY A 127 17.37 15.20 -6.17
C GLY A 127 16.59 15.52 -4.89
N ASP A 128 15.29 15.20 -4.82
CA ASP A 128 14.52 15.40 -3.60
C ASP A 128 15.03 14.51 -2.45
N VAL A 129 15.07 15.06 -1.25
CA VAL A 129 15.31 14.31 -0.01
C VAL A 129 13.97 13.82 0.53
N VAL A 130 13.81 12.52 0.67
CA VAL A 130 12.53 11.90 1.03
C VAL A 130 12.66 11.14 2.35
N LEU A 131 11.98 11.62 3.39
CA LEU A 131 11.87 10.94 4.67
C LEU A 131 10.80 9.83 4.58
N ILE A 132 11.22 8.58 4.83
CA ILE A 132 10.36 7.40 4.77
C ILE A 132 10.20 6.81 6.16
N TRP A 133 9.06 7.07 6.79
CA TRP A 133 8.75 6.52 8.10
C TRP A 133 8.31 5.06 7.99
N GLY A 134 8.93 4.16 8.77
CA GLY A 134 8.69 2.72 8.66
C GLY A 134 9.25 2.11 7.37
N ALA A 135 10.43 2.56 6.96
CA ALA A 135 11.05 2.26 5.67
C ALA A 135 11.31 0.77 5.40
N SER A 136 11.39 -0.08 6.43
CA SER A 136 11.50 -1.54 6.30
C SER A 136 10.15 -2.28 6.18
N GLY A 137 9.04 -1.57 6.24
CA GLY A 137 7.69 -2.17 6.06
C GLY A 137 7.33 -2.37 4.60
N GLY A 138 6.20 -3.05 4.33
CA GLY A 138 5.77 -3.35 2.97
C GLY A 138 5.71 -2.12 2.06
N ILE A 139 4.99 -1.06 2.47
CA ILE A 139 4.92 0.19 1.71
C ILE A 139 6.27 0.91 1.70
N GLY A 140 6.96 0.97 2.86
CA GLY A 140 8.22 1.68 2.99
C GLY A 140 9.35 1.12 2.13
N ALA A 141 9.43 -0.20 1.98
CA ALA A 141 10.43 -0.85 1.15
C ALA A 141 10.25 -0.56 -0.34
N TYR A 142 9.01 -0.47 -0.82
CA TYR A 142 8.75 0.00 -2.19
C TYR A 142 9.02 1.49 -2.33
N ALA A 143 8.63 2.30 -1.34
CA ALA A 143 8.93 3.73 -1.32
C ALA A 143 10.42 4.00 -1.43
N LEU A 144 11.24 3.27 -0.67
CA LEU A 144 12.70 3.36 -0.75
C LEU A 144 13.22 3.10 -2.18
N GLN A 145 12.74 2.03 -2.80
CA GLN A 145 13.14 1.68 -4.17
C GLN A 145 12.72 2.75 -5.18
N TYR A 146 11.51 3.30 -5.05
CA TYR A 146 11.06 4.39 -5.91
C TYR A 146 11.89 5.65 -5.77
N VAL A 147 12.30 6.00 -4.54
CA VAL A 147 13.15 7.16 -4.30
C VAL A 147 14.52 6.96 -4.95
N LEU A 148 15.15 5.80 -4.73
CA LEU A 148 16.46 5.47 -5.33
C LEU A 148 16.39 5.44 -6.86
N ASN A 149 15.41 4.75 -7.43
CA ASN A 149 15.23 4.64 -8.88
C ASN A 149 14.87 5.97 -9.54
N GLY A 150 14.19 6.86 -8.81
CA GLY A 150 13.85 8.21 -9.26
C GLY A 150 14.97 9.22 -9.10
N GLY A 151 16.14 8.81 -8.60
CA GLY A 151 17.28 9.72 -8.36
C GLY A 151 17.09 10.66 -7.17
N GLY A 152 16.19 10.31 -6.24
CA GLY A 152 16.04 10.99 -4.96
C GLY A 152 17.00 10.45 -3.90
N ILE A 153 17.01 11.08 -2.73
CA ILE A 153 17.86 10.75 -1.59
C ILE A 153 16.94 10.24 -0.46
N PRO A 154 16.88 8.94 -0.19
CA PRO A 154 16.03 8.42 0.87
C PRO A 154 16.65 8.61 2.25
N VAL A 155 15.81 9.00 3.23
CA VAL A 155 16.13 8.97 4.65
C VAL A 155 15.17 7.97 5.31
N GLY A 156 15.66 6.78 5.66
CA GLY A 156 14.83 5.70 6.19
C GLY A 156 14.72 5.72 7.70
N VAL A 157 13.50 5.75 8.25
CA VAL A 157 13.26 5.63 9.69
C VAL A 157 12.81 4.21 10.03
N VAL A 158 13.53 3.58 10.95
CA VAL A 158 13.29 2.21 11.42
C VAL A 158 13.25 2.14 12.95
N SER A 159 13.07 0.94 13.50
CA SER A 159 12.92 0.72 14.94
C SER A 159 13.85 -0.37 15.50
N SER A 160 14.86 -0.77 14.75
CA SER A 160 15.90 -1.68 15.25
C SER A 160 17.14 -1.67 14.34
N PRO A 161 18.30 -2.08 14.87
CA PRO A 161 19.53 -2.19 14.09
C PRO A 161 19.43 -3.17 12.90
N GLU A 162 18.73 -4.28 13.05
CA GLU A 162 18.53 -5.27 11.99
C GLU A 162 17.77 -4.68 10.81
N LYS A 163 16.72 -3.90 11.09
CA LYS A 163 15.97 -3.17 10.07
C LYS A 163 16.81 -2.09 9.39
N ALA A 164 17.68 -1.42 10.16
CA ALA A 164 18.61 -0.45 9.61
C ALA A 164 19.60 -1.10 8.64
N GLN A 165 20.07 -2.31 8.97
CA GLN A 165 20.95 -3.07 8.09
C GLN A 165 20.27 -3.43 6.76
N ILE A 166 19.02 -3.89 6.81
CA ILE A 166 18.23 -4.18 5.59
C ILE A 166 18.16 -2.95 4.69
N LEU A 167 17.87 -1.76 5.23
CA LEU A 167 17.81 -0.56 4.44
C LEU A 167 19.14 -0.20 3.78
N ARG A 168 20.25 -0.37 4.49
CA ARG A 168 21.60 -0.14 3.95
C ARG A 168 21.93 -1.10 2.80
N GLU A 169 21.55 -2.37 2.94
CA GLU A 169 21.69 -3.38 1.88
C GLU A 169 20.84 -3.04 0.65
N MET A 170 19.71 -2.35 0.84
CA MET A 170 18.89 -1.82 -0.24
C MET A 170 19.43 -0.51 -0.86
N GLY A 171 20.54 0.05 -0.32
CA GLY A 171 21.17 1.27 -0.82
C GLY A 171 20.76 2.57 -0.12
N CYS A 172 20.08 2.51 1.03
CA CYS A 172 19.75 3.68 1.83
C CYS A 172 20.93 4.02 2.78
N GLU A 173 21.63 5.10 2.51
CA GLU A 173 22.77 5.53 3.33
C GLU A 173 22.32 6.23 4.63
N ALA A 174 21.29 7.06 4.54
CA ALA A 174 20.75 7.82 5.67
C ALA A 174 19.66 7.02 6.39
N VAL A 175 20.01 6.41 7.52
CA VAL A 175 19.08 5.60 8.31
C VAL A 175 19.01 6.09 9.75
N ILE A 176 17.81 6.32 10.23
CA ILE A 176 17.48 6.75 11.59
C ILE A 176 16.85 5.55 12.32
N ASP A 177 17.51 5.04 13.35
CA ASP A 177 16.88 4.11 14.29
C ASP A 177 16.26 4.90 15.44
N ARG A 178 14.91 5.02 15.40
CA ARG A 178 14.15 5.79 16.41
C ARG A 178 14.15 5.19 17.82
N LYS A 179 14.71 3.98 17.99
CA LYS A 179 14.86 3.32 19.29
C LYS A 179 16.30 3.30 19.79
N ALA A 180 17.24 3.87 19.05
CA ALA A 180 18.59 4.02 19.52
C ALA A 180 18.63 4.84 20.83
N ALA A 181 19.49 4.46 21.76
CA ALA A 181 19.51 5.02 23.12
C ALA A 181 19.74 6.54 23.17
N ASN A 182 20.38 7.09 22.14
CA ASN A 182 20.67 8.52 22.02
C ASN A 182 19.62 9.29 21.18
N TYR A 183 18.58 8.60 20.67
CA TYR A 183 17.55 9.23 19.85
C TYR A 183 16.28 9.49 20.66
N LYS A 184 16.29 10.54 21.46
CA LYS A 184 15.15 10.99 22.26
C LYS A 184 14.83 12.44 21.92
N PHE A 185 13.73 12.68 21.23
CA PHE A 185 13.22 14.04 21.03
C PHE A 185 11.76 14.22 21.54
N TRP A 186 11.14 13.15 22.07
CA TRP A 186 9.93 13.23 22.86
C TRP A 186 10.22 12.99 24.33
N ASN A 187 9.49 13.68 25.18
CA ASN A 187 9.37 13.34 26.59
C ASN A 187 8.09 12.49 26.82
N ASP A 188 8.03 11.79 27.95
CA ASP A 188 6.89 10.94 28.31
C ASP A 188 5.58 11.72 28.52
N ASP A 189 5.66 13.02 28.77
CA ASP A 189 4.54 13.97 28.85
C ASP A 189 4.05 14.49 27.49
N ASN A 190 4.52 13.90 26.41
CA ASN A 190 4.22 14.25 25.03
C ASN A 190 4.78 15.63 24.59
N THR A 191 5.71 16.20 25.34
CA THR A 191 6.50 17.34 24.92
C THR A 191 7.71 16.89 24.10
N HIS A 192 8.24 17.74 23.23
CA HIS A 192 9.41 17.42 22.42
C HIS A 192 10.55 18.38 22.71
N ASN A 193 11.76 17.85 22.67
CA ASN A 193 12.98 18.62 22.89
C ASN A 193 13.64 18.98 21.55
N GLU A 194 13.19 20.06 20.94
CA GLU A 194 13.72 20.52 19.65
C GLU A 194 15.21 20.81 19.64
N LYS A 195 15.80 21.20 20.79
CA LYS A 195 17.23 21.53 20.88
C LYS A 195 18.12 20.30 20.79
N GLU A 196 17.64 19.15 21.29
CA GLU A 196 18.38 17.89 21.19
C GLU A 196 18.23 17.24 19.82
N TRP A 197 17.19 17.59 19.09
CA TRP A 197 16.91 17.06 17.78
C TRP A 197 17.65 17.81 16.65
N ARG A 198 17.94 19.08 16.84
CA ARG A 198 18.71 19.89 15.87
C ARG A 198 20.21 19.71 16.04
#